data_2f76c298def1c72242a8da52a035e99b
#
_entry.id   2f76c298def1c72242a8da52a035e99b
#
_cell.length_a   1.000
_cell.length_b   1.000
_cell.length_c   1.000
_cell.angle_alpha   90.00
_cell.angle_beta   90.00
_cell.angle_gamma   90.00
#
_symmetry.space_group_name_H-M   'P 1'
#
loop_
_entity.id
_entity.type
_entity.pdbx_description
1 polymer ?
#
loop_
_entity_poly.entity_id
_entity_poly.type
_entity_poly.pdbx_seq_one_letter_code
_entity_poly.pdbx_strand_id
1 'polypeptide(L)'
;VGDQAYALVAYGKKARWHWRRLEPLCLRESQYGALVLGPTLVYGKDKTPVAVRPTRPEIAARMRRALSVIASAWPEGDRLLALLTSRVVPLKASGVVSFSYRHRPGLSAINCFDRDRLDLIDDLIHENSHHHLNLLLRKDAMYQHDHNQEIFYSPWRRSLRGTGSSPSGSA
;
A
#
# COMPACT_ATOMS: atom_id res chain seq x y z
N VAL A 1 12.05 16.03 -6.49
CA VAL A 1 12.59 14.85 -7.15
C VAL A 1 11.48 13.82 -7.10
N GLY A 2 10.84 13.59 -8.27
CA GLY A 2 9.59 12.81 -8.37
C GLY A 2 9.68 11.39 -7.85
N ASP A 3 8.60 10.64 -8.02
CA ASP A 3 8.32 9.27 -7.57
C ASP A 3 9.29 8.17 -8.08
N GLN A 4 10.56 8.51 -8.28
CA GLN A 4 11.58 7.61 -8.77
C GLN A 4 12.32 6.95 -7.60
N ALA A 5 12.35 5.62 -7.60
CA ALA A 5 13.13 4.86 -6.63
C ALA A 5 14.51 4.54 -7.20
N TYR A 6 15.52 4.66 -6.37
CA TYR A 6 16.90 4.32 -6.70
C TYR A 6 17.44 3.32 -5.68
N ALA A 7 18.24 2.38 -6.14
CA ALA A 7 19.00 1.50 -5.27
C ALA A 7 20.49 1.79 -5.41
N LEU A 8 21.20 1.79 -4.29
CA LEU A 8 22.64 1.79 -4.28
C LEU A 8 23.13 0.37 -4.56
N VAL A 9 23.86 0.18 -5.65
CA VAL A 9 24.31 -1.12 -6.12
C VAL A 9 25.82 -1.16 -6.16
N ALA A 10 26.41 -2.18 -5.53
CA ALA A 10 27.82 -2.50 -5.67
C ALA A 10 28.06 -3.23 -7.00
N TYR A 11 29.04 -2.80 -7.78
CA TYR A 11 29.37 -3.40 -9.04
C TYR A 11 30.85 -3.80 -9.08
N GLY A 12 31.10 -5.08 -9.42
CA GLY A 12 32.44 -5.64 -9.61
C GLY A 12 33.19 -5.97 -8.31
N LYS A 13 34.35 -6.63 -8.45
CA LYS A 13 35.20 -7.09 -7.32
C LYS A 13 35.79 -5.95 -6.46
N LYS A 14 35.80 -4.71 -6.95
CA LYS A 14 36.28 -3.52 -6.23
C LYS A 14 35.16 -2.65 -5.66
N ALA A 15 33.95 -3.19 -5.51
CA ALA A 15 32.79 -2.57 -4.87
C ALA A 15 32.59 -1.07 -5.20
N ARG A 16 32.56 -0.73 -6.48
CA ARG A 16 32.17 0.60 -6.89
C ARG A 16 30.67 0.75 -6.70
N TRP A 17 30.26 1.71 -5.87
CA TRP A 17 28.87 2.03 -5.61
C TRP A 17 28.33 2.99 -6.65
N HIS A 18 27.15 2.71 -7.19
CA HIS A 18 26.42 3.64 -8.07
C HIS A 18 24.91 3.51 -7.84
N TRP A 19 24.21 4.60 -8.13
CA TRP A 19 22.76 4.65 -8.05
C TRP A 19 22.16 4.01 -9.30
N ARG A 20 21.31 3.02 -9.10
CA ARG A 20 20.52 2.41 -10.16
C ARG A 20 19.07 2.79 -10.00
N ARG A 21 18.46 3.33 -11.05
CA ARG A 21 17.03 3.57 -11.09
C ARG A 21 16.29 2.24 -11.10
N LEU A 22 15.25 2.14 -10.25
CA LEU A 22 14.35 0.99 -10.18
C LEU A 22 13.09 1.34 -10.96
N GLU A 23 12.90 0.74 -12.13
CA GLU A 23 11.74 0.98 -12.97
C GLU A 23 10.52 0.25 -12.40
N PRO A 24 9.36 0.95 -12.29
CA PRO A 24 8.13 0.30 -11.92
C PRO A 24 7.62 -0.59 -13.07
N LEU A 25 6.85 -1.62 -12.71
CA LEU A 25 6.20 -2.50 -13.68
C LEU A 25 4.75 -2.06 -13.88
N CYS A 26 4.31 -1.88 -15.11
CA CYS A 26 2.90 -1.63 -15.39
C CYS A 26 2.08 -2.88 -15.08
N LEU A 27 1.08 -2.75 -14.20
CA LEU A 27 0.12 -3.81 -13.91
C LEU A 27 -1.06 -3.76 -14.87
N ARG A 28 -1.57 -2.55 -15.12
CA ARG A 28 -2.73 -2.30 -15.98
C ARG A 28 -2.75 -0.84 -16.42
N GLU A 29 -3.23 -0.61 -17.61
CA GLU A 29 -3.62 0.71 -18.10
C GLU A 29 -5.13 0.87 -18.08
N SER A 30 -5.61 2.08 -17.84
CA SER A 30 -7.02 2.44 -17.85
C SER A 30 -7.19 3.88 -18.37
N GLN A 31 -8.42 4.29 -18.60
CA GLN A 31 -8.73 5.69 -18.92
C GLN A 31 -8.36 6.69 -17.79
N TYR A 32 -8.14 6.21 -16.59
CA TYR A 32 -7.71 7.02 -15.43
C TYR A 32 -6.19 7.04 -15.23
N GLY A 33 -5.45 6.38 -16.11
CA GLY A 33 -4.00 6.25 -16.07
C GLY A 33 -3.51 4.83 -15.80
N ALA A 34 -2.21 4.70 -15.62
CA ALA A 34 -1.57 3.42 -15.35
C ALA A 34 -1.56 3.10 -13.85
N LEU A 35 -1.92 1.87 -13.50
CA LEU A 35 -1.62 1.28 -12.21
C LEU A 35 -0.25 0.60 -12.30
N VAL A 36 0.71 1.09 -11.52
CA VAL A 36 2.08 0.59 -11.54
C VAL A 36 2.47 -0.13 -10.26
N LEU A 37 3.31 -1.15 -10.40
CA LEU A 37 3.95 -1.86 -9.30
C LEU A 37 5.35 -1.29 -9.09
N GLY A 38 5.55 -0.67 -7.95
CA GLY A 38 6.85 -0.10 -7.55
C GLY A 38 7.86 -1.17 -7.16
N PRO A 39 9.06 -0.74 -6.77
CA PRO A 39 10.06 -1.63 -6.21
C PRO A 39 9.56 -2.27 -4.92
N THR A 40 10.04 -3.49 -4.64
CA THR A 40 9.72 -4.23 -3.42
C THR A 40 10.46 -3.67 -2.22
N LEU A 41 9.73 -3.34 -1.17
CA LEU A 41 10.26 -2.95 0.12
C LEU A 41 10.45 -4.19 0.99
N VAL A 42 11.68 -4.45 1.39
CA VAL A 42 12.05 -5.62 2.21
C VAL A 42 12.16 -5.22 3.64
N TYR A 43 11.51 -5.97 4.53
CA TYR A 43 11.51 -5.77 5.97
C TYR A 43 12.44 -6.75 6.68
N GLY A 44 13.08 -6.30 7.74
CA GLY A 44 13.82 -7.11 8.68
C GLY A 44 12.91 -7.86 9.66
N LYS A 45 13.53 -8.65 10.54
CA LYS A 45 12.81 -9.40 11.60
C LYS A 45 12.13 -8.49 12.62
N ASP A 46 12.67 -7.31 12.83
CA ASP A 46 12.16 -6.23 13.68
C ASP A 46 11.01 -5.42 13.06
N LYS A 47 10.51 -5.87 11.90
CA LYS A 47 9.45 -5.21 11.12
C LYS A 47 9.81 -3.78 10.68
N THR A 48 11.10 -3.49 10.50
CA THR A 48 11.57 -2.24 9.91
C THR A 48 12.01 -2.45 8.46
N PRO A 49 11.85 -1.45 7.58
CA PRO A 49 12.36 -1.51 6.21
C PRO A 49 13.89 -1.54 6.20
N VAL A 50 14.47 -2.56 5.55
CA VAL A 50 15.94 -2.74 5.50
C VAL A 50 16.52 -2.62 4.08
N ALA A 51 15.69 -2.80 3.04
CA ALA A 51 16.17 -2.70 1.66
C ALA A 51 15.03 -2.39 0.69
N VAL A 52 15.38 -1.80 -0.45
CA VAL A 52 14.52 -1.66 -1.63
C VAL A 52 15.13 -2.49 -2.75
N ARG A 53 14.34 -3.33 -3.40
CA ARG A 53 14.78 -4.22 -4.47
C ARG A 53 13.88 -4.14 -5.70
N PRO A 54 14.39 -4.44 -6.90
CA PRO A 54 13.53 -4.61 -8.07
C PRO A 54 12.44 -5.64 -7.78
N THR A 55 11.22 -5.34 -8.18
CA THR A 55 10.11 -6.28 -8.02
C THR A 55 10.23 -7.42 -9.01
N ARG A 56 10.04 -8.64 -8.53
CA ARG A 56 10.11 -9.85 -9.35
C ARG A 56 8.88 -9.95 -10.26
N PRO A 57 9.03 -10.44 -11.50
CA PRO A 57 7.92 -10.64 -12.43
C PRO A 57 6.79 -11.51 -11.88
N GLU A 58 7.10 -12.48 -11.02
CA GLU A 58 6.10 -13.36 -10.39
C GLU A 58 5.14 -12.60 -9.50
N ILE A 59 5.63 -11.56 -8.78
CA ILE A 59 4.78 -10.69 -7.95
C ILE A 59 3.84 -9.89 -8.85
N ALA A 60 4.35 -9.34 -9.96
CA ALA A 60 3.52 -8.63 -10.92
C ALA A 60 2.45 -9.56 -11.53
N ALA A 61 2.79 -10.79 -11.85
CA ALA A 61 1.84 -11.78 -12.37
C ALA A 61 0.75 -12.13 -11.33
N ARG A 62 1.11 -12.27 -10.06
CA ARG A 62 0.15 -12.50 -8.97
C ARG A 62 -0.81 -11.32 -8.82
N MET A 63 -0.28 -10.08 -8.84
CA MET A 63 -1.10 -8.86 -8.76
C MET A 63 -2.05 -8.73 -9.94
N ARG A 64 -1.59 -8.99 -11.18
CA ARG A 64 -2.47 -8.94 -12.36
C ARG A 64 -3.60 -9.97 -12.26
N ARG A 65 -3.33 -11.19 -11.76
CA ARG A 65 -4.37 -12.19 -11.52
C ARG A 65 -5.39 -11.75 -10.47
N ALA A 66 -4.94 -11.13 -9.37
CA ALA A 66 -5.84 -10.59 -8.36
C ALA A 66 -6.74 -9.48 -8.94
N LEU A 67 -6.15 -8.53 -9.68
CA LEU A 67 -6.90 -7.47 -10.38
C LEU A 67 -7.90 -8.02 -11.40
N SER A 68 -7.54 -9.07 -12.14
CA SER A 68 -8.46 -9.72 -13.09
C SER A 68 -9.66 -10.36 -12.40
N VAL A 69 -9.46 -10.96 -11.21
CA VAL A 69 -10.58 -11.50 -10.41
C VAL A 69 -11.49 -10.37 -9.91
N ILE A 70 -10.93 -9.28 -9.39
CA ILE A 70 -11.71 -8.13 -8.97
C ILE A 70 -12.54 -7.58 -10.14
N ALA A 71 -11.92 -7.39 -11.31
CA ALA A 71 -12.59 -6.88 -12.50
C ALA A 71 -13.77 -7.77 -12.96
N SER A 72 -13.62 -9.09 -12.86
CA SER A 72 -14.67 -10.02 -13.27
C SER A 72 -15.79 -10.18 -12.22
N ALA A 73 -15.44 -10.15 -10.94
CA ALA A 73 -16.39 -10.38 -9.86
C ALA A 73 -17.09 -9.10 -9.38
N TRP A 74 -16.41 -7.94 -9.49
CA TRP A 74 -16.92 -6.65 -9.02
C TRP A 74 -16.45 -5.49 -9.93
N PRO A 75 -17.08 -5.30 -11.11
CA PRO A 75 -16.68 -4.28 -12.09
C PRO A 75 -16.66 -2.84 -11.55
N GLU A 76 -17.60 -2.49 -10.65
CA GLU A 76 -17.65 -1.16 -10.03
C GLU A 76 -16.46 -0.94 -9.10
N GLY A 77 -16.10 -1.94 -8.30
CA GLY A 77 -14.92 -1.91 -7.43
C GLY A 77 -13.63 -1.82 -8.23
N ASP A 78 -13.57 -2.48 -9.38
CA ASP A 78 -12.43 -2.39 -10.29
C ASP A 78 -12.27 -0.98 -10.86
N ARG A 79 -13.36 -0.30 -11.21
CA ARG A 79 -13.34 1.11 -11.65
C ARG A 79 -12.84 2.02 -10.53
N LEU A 80 -13.33 1.83 -9.30
CA LEU A 80 -12.88 2.58 -8.13
C LEU A 80 -11.39 2.36 -7.86
N LEU A 81 -10.91 1.12 -7.98
CA LEU A 81 -9.50 0.80 -7.83
C LEU A 81 -8.66 1.48 -8.91
N ALA A 82 -9.10 1.46 -10.16
CA ALA A 82 -8.42 2.15 -11.26
C ALA A 82 -8.39 3.68 -11.09
N LEU A 83 -9.42 4.25 -10.50
CA LEU A 83 -9.52 5.70 -10.25
C LEU A 83 -8.67 6.15 -9.06
N LEU A 84 -8.65 5.37 -7.99
CA LEU A 84 -8.12 5.81 -6.70
C LEU A 84 -6.73 5.28 -6.38
N THR A 85 -6.30 4.18 -7.00
CA THR A 85 -4.98 3.60 -6.78
C THR A 85 -4.13 3.67 -8.04
N SER A 86 -3.07 4.44 -8.01
CA SER A 86 -2.13 4.60 -9.12
C SER A 86 -0.85 3.78 -8.92
N ARG A 87 -0.51 3.44 -7.68
CA ARG A 87 0.73 2.73 -7.35
C ARG A 87 0.54 1.71 -6.24
N VAL A 88 1.05 0.52 -6.47
CA VAL A 88 1.23 -0.51 -5.44
C VAL A 88 2.71 -0.66 -5.14
N VAL A 89 3.09 -0.64 -3.86
CA VAL A 89 4.44 -0.97 -3.38
C VAL A 89 4.40 -2.35 -2.74
N PRO A 90 5.02 -3.37 -3.34
CA PRO A 90 5.05 -4.70 -2.76
C PRO A 90 5.90 -4.71 -1.49
N LEU A 91 5.38 -5.28 -0.42
CA LEU A 91 6.15 -5.54 0.80
C LEU A 91 6.60 -7.00 0.79
N LYS A 92 7.83 -7.22 1.23
CA LYS A 92 8.35 -8.53 1.61
C LYS A 92 8.59 -8.52 3.11
N ALA A 93 7.54 -8.88 3.87
CA ALA A 93 7.55 -8.78 5.32
C ALA A 93 6.73 -9.91 5.95
N SER A 94 7.24 -10.56 6.98
CA SER A 94 6.46 -11.52 7.77
C SER A 94 5.72 -10.78 8.89
N GLY A 95 4.41 -11.04 9.02
CA GLY A 95 3.59 -10.44 10.07
C GLY A 95 3.44 -8.92 10.00
N VAL A 96 3.65 -8.32 8.83
CA VAL A 96 3.33 -6.92 8.54
C VAL A 96 2.07 -6.89 7.69
N VAL A 97 1.08 -6.12 8.12
CA VAL A 97 -0.16 -5.92 7.35
C VAL A 97 0.07 -4.96 6.19
N SER A 98 -0.76 -5.06 5.17
CA SER A 98 -0.83 -4.06 4.11
C SER A 98 -1.32 -2.73 4.67
N PHE A 99 -0.96 -1.62 4.05
CA PHE A 99 -1.34 -0.29 4.52
C PHE A 99 -1.33 0.75 3.41
N SER A 100 -2.08 1.83 3.64
CA SER A 100 -2.04 3.06 2.85
C SER A 100 -1.94 4.27 3.76
N TYR A 101 -1.47 5.38 3.22
CA TYR A 101 -1.31 6.62 3.98
C TYR A 101 -2.22 7.72 3.45
N ARG A 102 -2.93 8.40 4.35
CA ARG A 102 -3.73 9.58 4.03
C ARG A 102 -2.94 10.67 3.30
N HIS A 103 -1.66 10.81 3.61
CA HIS A 103 -0.75 11.80 3.02
C HIS A 103 -0.16 11.38 1.67
N ARG A 104 -0.41 10.14 1.23
CA ARG A 104 0.05 9.57 -0.04
C ARG A 104 -1.12 8.96 -0.79
N PRO A 105 -2.08 9.79 -1.25
CA PRO A 105 -3.24 9.28 -1.97
C PRO A 105 -2.81 8.52 -3.22
N GLY A 106 -3.49 7.43 -3.48
CA GLY A 106 -3.22 6.56 -4.63
C GLY A 106 -2.04 5.60 -4.47
N LEU A 107 -1.35 5.58 -3.31
CA LEU A 107 -0.28 4.63 -3.02
C LEU A 107 -0.72 3.64 -1.97
N SER A 108 -0.72 2.34 -2.30
CA SER A 108 -0.99 1.22 -1.41
C SER A 108 0.25 0.36 -1.24
N ALA A 109 0.63 0.07 -0.01
CA ALA A 109 1.70 -0.86 0.32
C ALA A 109 1.09 -2.23 0.64
N ILE A 110 1.32 -3.22 -0.23
CA ILE A 110 0.67 -4.53 -0.17
C ILE A 110 1.68 -5.61 0.18
N ASN A 111 1.43 -6.35 1.25
CA ASN A 111 2.28 -7.47 1.63
C ASN A 111 2.09 -8.64 0.65
N CYS A 112 3.19 -9.05 0.01
CA CYS A 112 3.20 -10.13 -0.98
C CYS A 112 3.97 -11.36 -0.51
N PHE A 113 4.44 -11.37 0.74
CA PHE A 113 5.34 -12.42 1.23
C PHE A 113 4.56 -13.64 1.72
N ASP A 114 3.63 -13.45 2.64
CA ASP A 114 2.85 -14.49 3.33
C ASP A 114 1.35 -14.39 3.01
N ARG A 115 1.02 -13.97 1.79
CA ARG A 115 -0.33 -13.78 1.30
C ARG A 115 -0.67 -14.75 0.18
N ASP A 116 -1.83 -15.37 0.26
CA ASP A 116 -2.39 -16.13 -0.86
C ASP A 116 -3.08 -15.20 -1.88
N ARG A 117 -3.85 -15.78 -2.81
CA ARG A 117 -4.57 -15.00 -3.81
C ARG A 117 -5.74 -14.23 -3.21
N LEU A 118 -6.46 -14.82 -2.27
CA LEU A 118 -7.61 -14.19 -1.64
C LEU A 118 -7.18 -13.05 -0.73
N ASP A 119 -6.12 -13.26 0.04
CA ASP A 119 -5.49 -12.21 0.85
C ASP A 119 -5.08 -11.00 0.00
N LEU A 120 -4.48 -11.24 -1.18
CA LEU A 120 -4.09 -10.13 -2.07
C LEU A 120 -5.28 -9.36 -2.63
N ILE A 121 -6.40 -10.05 -2.92
CA ILE A 121 -7.64 -9.41 -3.36
C ILE A 121 -8.20 -8.57 -2.24
N ASP A 122 -8.29 -9.12 -1.04
CA ASP A 122 -8.78 -8.43 0.15
C ASP A 122 -7.95 -7.20 0.47
N ASP A 123 -6.62 -7.34 0.55
CA ASP A 123 -5.70 -6.24 0.79
C ASP A 123 -5.83 -5.12 -0.26
N LEU A 124 -5.96 -5.44 -1.55
CA LEU A 124 -6.15 -4.45 -2.62
C LEU A 124 -7.46 -3.68 -2.47
N ILE A 125 -8.56 -4.37 -2.18
CA ILE A 125 -9.87 -3.75 -1.95
C ILE A 125 -9.85 -2.91 -0.69
N HIS A 126 -9.29 -3.44 0.39
CA HIS A 126 -9.20 -2.77 1.69
C HIS A 126 -8.43 -1.45 1.60
N GLU A 127 -7.24 -1.48 1.01
CA GLU A 127 -6.41 -0.26 0.90
C GLU A 127 -7.01 0.76 -0.08
N ASN A 128 -7.68 0.29 -1.14
CA ASN A 128 -8.43 1.18 -2.02
C ASN A 128 -9.62 1.84 -1.30
N SER A 129 -10.29 1.12 -0.41
CA SER A 129 -11.37 1.65 0.41
C SER A 129 -10.89 2.75 1.36
N HIS A 130 -9.66 2.64 1.89
CA HIS A 130 -9.02 3.73 2.63
C HIS A 130 -8.79 4.97 1.77
N HIS A 131 -8.40 4.83 0.51
CA HIS A 131 -8.27 5.97 -0.41
C HIS A 131 -9.61 6.64 -0.66
N HIS A 132 -10.67 5.85 -0.88
CA HIS A 132 -12.03 6.36 -1.06
C HIS A 132 -12.52 7.11 0.19
N LEU A 133 -12.41 6.50 1.36
CA LEU A 133 -12.79 7.12 2.62
C LEU A 133 -12.03 8.44 2.86
N ASN A 134 -10.72 8.44 2.66
CA ASN A 134 -9.89 9.63 2.82
C ASN A 134 -10.29 10.77 1.86
N LEU A 135 -10.74 10.43 0.64
CA LEU A 135 -11.26 11.41 -0.32
C LEU A 135 -12.57 12.03 0.17
N LEU A 136 -13.52 11.20 0.65
CA LEU A 136 -14.78 11.66 1.24
C LEU A 136 -14.54 12.57 2.45
N LEU A 137 -13.65 12.17 3.35
CA LEU A 137 -13.29 12.94 4.55
C LEU A 137 -12.60 14.27 4.25
N ARG A 138 -12.03 14.45 3.06
CA ARG A 138 -11.49 15.74 2.62
C ARG A 138 -12.58 16.66 2.09
N LYS A 139 -13.61 16.10 1.48
CA LYS A 139 -14.71 16.85 0.91
C LYS A 139 -15.67 17.36 1.98
N ASP A 140 -15.98 16.48 2.93
CA ASP A 140 -16.92 16.79 4.00
C ASP A 140 -16.18 16.74 5.35
N ALA A 141 -16.28 17.82 6.14
CA ALA A 141 -15.78 17.85 7.51
C ALA A 141 -16.66 16.96 8.41
N MET A 142 -16.58 15.64 8.19
CA MET A 142 -17.42 14.64 8.88
C MET A 142 -17.10 14.51 10.37
N TYR A 143 -15.97 15.06 10.84
CA TYR A 143 -15.56 15.00 12.24
C TYR A 143 -15.82 16.35 12.93
N GLN A 144 -16.93 16.43 13.65
CA GLN A 144 -17.27 17.57 14.51
C GLN A 144 -17.06 17.26 16.00
N HIS A 145 -16.43 16.14 16.34
CA HIS A 145 -16.33 15.70 17.74
C HIS A 145 -14.93 15.91 18.30
N ASP A 146 -14.89 16.17 19.60
CA ASP A 146 -13.66 16.20 20.38
C ASP A 146 -12.92 14.86 20.21
N HIS A 147 -11.72 14.94 19.68
CA HIS A 147 -10.86 13.78 19.38
C HIS A 147 -10.46 12.97 20.63
N ASN A 148 -10.75 13.48 21.82
CA ASN A 148 -10.42 12.83 23.08
C ASN A 148 -11.54 11.92 23.62
N GLN A 149 -12.72 11.90 23.00
CA GLN A 149 -13.79 11.02 23.43
C GLN A 149 -13.75 9.68 22.70
N GLU A 150 -13.69 8.59 23.46
CA GLU A 150 -13.83 7.23 22.96
C GLU A 150 -15.30 6.90 22.73
N ILE A 151 -15.86 7.26 21.57
CA ILE A 151 -17.30 7.12 21.26
C ILE A 151 -17.61 5.99 20.28
N PHE A 152 -16.61 5.35 19.68
CA PHE A 152 -16.84 4.31 18.70
C PHE A 152 -16.22 2.98 19.10
N TYR A 153 -17.01 1.93 19.03
CA TYR A 153 -16.52 0.56 19.14
C TYR A 153 -16.01 0.09 17.78
N SER A 154 -14.77 -0.39 17.74
CA SER A 154 -14.24 -1.07 16.57
C SER A 154 -14.46 -2.57 16.72
N PRO A 155 -15.21 -3.24 15.83
CA PRO A 155 -15.46 -4.68 15.93
C PRO A 155 -14.17 -5.52 15.82
N TRP A 156 -13.12 -4.93 15.27
CA TRP A 156 -11.79 -5.56 15.12
C TRP A 156 -10.88 -5.37 16.33
N ARG A 157 -11.30 -4.61 17.32
CA ARG A 157 -10.50 -4.27 18.49
C ARG A 157 -11.33 -4.39 19.77
N ARG A 158 -10.72 -4.93 20.82
CA ARG A 158 -11.38 -5.13 22.11
C ARG A 158 -11.57 -3.87 22.95
N SER A 159 -11.13 -2.70 22.48
CA SER A 159 -11.24 -1.45 23.21
C SER A 159 -11.96 -0.37 22.38
N LEU A 160 -12.70 0.49 23.06
CA LEU A 160 -13.21 1.73 22.49
C LEU A 160 -12.05 2.62 22.07
N ARG A 161 -12.18 3.32 20.94
CA ARG A 161 -11.23 4.33 20.51
C ARG A 161 -11.92 5.62 20.14
N GLY A 162 -11.38 6.72 20.63
CA GLY A 162 -11.65 8.04 20.11
C GLY A 162 -10.99 8.21 18.73
N THR A 163 -11.55 9.07 17.93
CA THR A 163 -11.01 9.45 16.62
C THR A 163 -9.77 10.33 16.82
N GLY A 164 -8.61 9.73 17.12
CA GLY A 164 -7.36 10.50 17.06
C GLY A 164 -6.41 10.52 18.24
N SER A 165 -6.59 9.72 19.28
CA SER A 165 -5.57 9.65 20.33
C SER A 165 -4.38 8.81 19.91
N SER A 166 -3.29 9.47 19.50
CA SER A 166 -1.96 8.91 19.63
C SER A 166 -1.69 8.70 21.13
N PRO A 167 -1.12 7.59 21.56
CA PRO A 167 -0.65 7.48 22.94
C PRO A 167 0.46 8.52 23.15
N SER A 168 0.19 9.56 23.94
CA SER A 168 1.25 10.37 24.50
C SER A 168 2.06 9.46 25.38
N GLY A 169 3.29 9.14 24.97
CA GLY A 169 4.28 8.54 25.83
C GLY A 169 4.54 9.47 27.00
N SER A 170 4.21 9.02 28.18
CA SER A 170 4.73 9.59 29.42
C SER A 170 5.94 8.78 29.84
N ALA A 171 6.96 9.53 30.15
CA ALA A 171 8.27 9.30 30.70
C ALA A 171 8.45 8.05 31.57
#